data_88505e27b13c78b2531f32ec90b2d19f
#
_entry.id   88505e27b13c78b2531f32ec90b2d19f
#
_cell.length_a   1.000
_cell.length_b   1.000
_cell.length_c   1.000
_cell.angle_alpha   90.00
_cell.angle_beta   90.00
_cell.angle_gamma   90.00
#
_symmetry.space_group_name_H-M   'P 1'
#
loop_
_entity.id
_entity.type
_entity.pdbx_description
1 polymer ?
#
loop_
_entity_poly.entity_id
_entity_poly.type
_entity_poly.pdbx_seq_one_letter_code
_entity_poly.pdbx_strand_id
1 'polypeptide(L)'
;MKPLPKLKQLAQVVFNEYIRERDAAGGSHFKCISCGQIKEVRYMDAGHYYNVGHYDGLRFDEDNVHGQCSHCNRFLHGNLIEYGNNLPERIGLKRFEALKQRAAYYKMHGHKFSRSEVMEITQKYKQKIKELA
;
A
#
# COMPACT_ATOMS: atom_id res chain seq x y z
N MET A 1 17.45 -18.72 -11.27
CA MET A 1 16.04 -18.26 -11.16
C MET A 1 15.74 -17.90 -9.71
N LYS A 2 15.20 -16.69 -9.47
CA LYS A 2 14.88 -16.26 -8.10
C LYS A 2 13.69 -17.05 -7.56
N PRO A 3 13.73 -17.51 -6.30
CA PRO A 3 12.58 -18.16 -5.68
C PRO A 3 11.42 -17.16 -5.51
N LEU A 4 10.20 -17.70 -5.47
CA LEU A 4 8.97 -16.88 -5.39
C LEU A 4 8.98 -15.91 -4.20
N PRO A 5 9.38 -16.27 -2.97
CA PRO A 5 9.41 -15.31 -1.87
C PRO A 5 10.29 -14.09 -2.17
N LYS A 6 11.42 -14.27 -2.85
CA LYS A 6 12.28 -13.14 -3.24
C LYS A 6 11.67 -12.29 -4.33
N LEU A 7 10.94 -12.89 -5.27
CA LEU A 7 10.20 -12.15 -6.28
C LEU A 7 9.07 -11.32 -5.67
N LYS A 8 8.35 -11.86 -4.69
CA LYS A 8 7.32 -11.12 -3.93
C LYS A 8 7.93 -9.93 -3.19
N GLN A 9 9.08 -10.14 -2.57
CA GLN A 9 9.79 -9.08 -1.84
C GLN A 9 10.21 -7.95 -2.79
N LEU A 10 10.74 -8.30 -3.97
CA LEU A 10 11.10 -7.31 -4.98
C LEU A 10 9.86 -6.54 -5.46
N ALA A 11 8.77 -7.23 -5.73
CA ALA A 11 7.52 -6.61 -6.13
C ALA A 11 7.02 -5.64 -5.05
N GLN A 12 7.14 -6.02 -3.76
CA GLN A 12 6.73 -5.17 -2.66
C GLN A 12 7.58 -3.90 -2.57
N VAL A 13 8.89 -4.02 -2.76
CA VAL A 13 9.79 -2.85 -2.76
C VAL A 13 9.38 -1.87 -3.87
N VAL A 14 9.15 -2.36 -5.07
CA VAL A 14 8.77 -1.54 -6.22
C VAL A 14 7.38 -0.92 -6.01
N PHE A 15 6.42 -1.71 -5.56
CA PHE A 15 5.07 -1.22 -5.28
C PHE A 15 5.08 -0.14 -4.20
N ASN A 16 5.82 -0.34 -3.12
CA ASN A 16 5.92 0.64 -2.04
C ASN A 16 6.57 1.94 -2.52
N GLU A 17 7.56 1.84 -3.38
CA GLU A 17 8.15 3.04 -4.00
C GLU A 17 7.10 3.80 -4.82
N TYR A 18 6.30 3.10 -5.61
CA TYR A 18 5.21 3.72 -6.36
C TYR A 18 4.24 4.45 -5.42
N ILE A 19 3.83 3.84 -4.32
CA ILE A 19 2.91 4.45 -3.36
C ILE A 19 3.52 5.74 -2.78
N ARG A 20 4.80 5.71 -2.40
CA ARG A 20 5.47 6.90 -1.87
C ARG A 20 5.54 8.01 -2.92
N GLU A 21 5.90 7.67 -4.16
CA GLU A 21 5.95 8.64 -5.25
C GLU A 21 4.57 9.23 -5.53
N ARG A 22 3.53 8.39 -5.56
CA ARG A 22 2.14 8.82 -5.76
C ARG A 22 1.73 9.83 -4.69
N ASP A 23 1.98 9.52 -3.43
CA ASP A 23 1.48 10.32 -2.29
C ASP A 23 2.37 11.54 -2.01
N ALA A 24 3.62 11.54 -2.44
CA ALA A 24 4.47 12.74 -2.42
C ALA A 24 4.07 13.73 -3.53
N ALA A 25 3.47 13.24 -4.61
CA ALA A 25 3.00 14.06 -5.74
C ALA A 25 4.06 15.04 -6.26
N GLY A 26 5.32 14.60 -6.32
CA GLY A 26 6.46 15.42 -6.77
C GLY A 26 6.97 16.43 -5.74
N GLY A 27 6.39 16.45 -4.53
CA GLY A 27 6.77 17.39 -3.48
C GLY A 27 7.74 16.81 -2.47
N SER A 28 8.10 17.62 -1.50
CA SER A 28 9.04 17.26 -0.42
C SER A 28 8.32 16.78 0.85
N HIS A 29 6.99 16.86 0.90
CA HIS A 29 6.17 16.52 2.05
C HIS A 29 4.96 15.70 1.63
N PHE A 30 4.38 15.01 2.59
CA PHE A 30 3.14 14.23 2.40
C PHE A 30 2.25 14.37 3.63
N LYS A 31 0.97 14.06 3.46
CA LYS A 31 0.02 14.03 4.58
C LYS A 31 -0.16 12.58 5.02
N CYS A 32 0.17 12.28 6.29
CA CYS A 32 -0.01 10.93 6.84
C CYS A 32 -1.48 10.54 6.82
N ILE A 33 -1.77 9.36 6.26
CA ILE A 33 -3.14 8.85 6.18
C ILE A 33 -3.77 8.65 7.56
N SER A 34 -2.98 8.34 8.58
CA SER A 34 -3.48 8.06 9.93
C SER A 34 -3.57 9.32 10.79
N CYS A 35 -2.45 9.97 11.10
CA CYS A 35 -2.47 11.11 12.01
C CYS A 35 -2.80 12.45 11.33
N GLY A 36 -2.78 12.50 10.01
CA GLY A 36 -3.10 13.71 9.25
C GLY A 36 -2.01 14.79 9.27
N GLN A 37 -0.88 14.56 9.92
CA GLN A 37 0.19 15.53 9.96
C GLN A 37 0.96 15.57 8.64
N ILE A 38 1.46 16.76 8.30
CA ILE A 38 2.33 16.96 7.16
C ILE A 38 3.76 16.66 7.60
N LYS A 39 4.41 15.72 6.90
CA LYS A 39 5.76 15.26 7.22
C LYS A 39 6.62 15.29 5.97
N GLU A 40 7.95 15.37 6.16
CA GLU A 40 8.88 15.22 5.05
C GLU A 40 8.83 13.79 4.49
N VAL A 41 9.03 13.65 3.18
CA VAL A 41 8.92 12.36 2.49
C VAL A 41 9.89 11.30 3.01
N ARG A 42 11.01 11.69 3.63
CA ARG A 42 11.95 10.72 4.22
C ARG A 42 11.35 9.94 5.39
N TYR A 43 10.25 10.44 5.97
CA TYR A 43 9.53 9.76 7.06
C TYR A 43 8.32 8.99 6.58
N MET A 44 8.15 8.84 5.27
CA MET A 44 6.99 8.15 4.70
C MET A 44 7.27 6.67 4.49
N ASP A 45 6.42 5.84 5.08
CA ASP A 45 6.31 4.43 4.76
C ASP A 45 5.08 4.21 3.89
N ALA A 46 5.08 3.15 3.11
CA ALA A 46 3.88 2.68 2.42
C ALA A 46 3.13 1.78 3.40
N GLY A 47 2.12 2.33 4.07
CA GLY A 47 1.41 1.63 5.14
C GLY A 47 0.18 0.91 4.63
N HIS A 48 0.03 -0.37 4.97
CA HIS A 48 -1.13 -1.19 4.61
C HIS A 48 -2.24 -1.02 5.65
N TYR A 49 -3.47 -0.77 5.19
CA TYR A 49 -4.64 -0.73 6.09
C TYR A 49 -5.03 -2.15 6.51
N TYR A 50 -5.27 -3.04 5.56
CA TYR A 50 -5.42 -4.47 5.82
C TYR A 50 -4.04 -5.12 5.71
N ASN A 51 -3.57 -5.76 6.79
CA ASN A 51 -2.21 -6.26 6.85
C ASN A 51 -1.98 -7.45 5.93
N VAL A 52 -0.75 -7.59 5.45
CA VAL A 52 -0.41 -8.66 4.51
C VAL A 52 -0.45 -10.05 5.13
N GLY A 53 -0.30 -10.16 6.45
CA GLY A 53 -0.34 -11.46 7.14
C GLY A 53 -1.70 -12.13 7.09
N HIS A 54 -2.78 -11.35 7.12
CA HIS A 54 -4.16 -11.85 7.07
C HIS A 54 -4.84 -11.59 5.73
N TYR A 55 -4.33 -10.64 4.95
CA TYR A 55 -4.94 -10.18 3.70
C TYR A 55 -3.90 -10.11 2.60
N ASP A 56 -3.20 -11.22 2.36
CA ASP A 56 -2.11 -11.26 1.37
C ASP A 56 -2.58 -10.84 -0.03
N GLY A 57 -3.84 -11.10 -0.37
CA GLY A 57 -4.42 -10.67 -1.64
C GLY A 57 -4.51 -9.16 -1.83
N LEU A 58 -4.40 -8.37 -0.74
CA LEU A 58 -4.41 -6.92 -0.78
C LEU A 58 -3.01 -6.30 -0.68
N ARG A 59 -1.98 -7.13 -0.77
CA ARG A 59 -0.57 -6.73 -0.67
C ARG A 59 -0.21 -5.65 -1.68
N PHE A 60 -0.75 -5.72 -2.88
CA PHE A 60 -0.47 -4.82 -3.99
C PHE A 60 -1.72 -4.06 -4.44
N ASP A 61 -2.63 -3.79 -3.52
CA ASP A 61 -3.87 -3.08 -3.80
C ASP A 61 -3.68 -1.60 -3.51
N GLU A 62 -3.81 -0.76 -4.53
CA GLU A 62 -3.53 0.68 -4.41
C GLU A 62 -4.47 1.39 -3.45
N ASP A 63 -5.68 0.88 -3.26
CA ASP A 63 -6.63 1.46 -2.29
C ASP A 63 -6.31 1.06 -0.84
N ASN A 64 -5.54 -0.02 -0.67
CA ASN A 64 -5.17 -0.53 0.65
C ASN A 64 -3.87 0.05 1.19
N VAL A 65 -3.10 0.79 0.38
CA VAL A 65 -1.75 1.20 0.76
C VAL A 65 -1.58 2.70 0.50
N HIS A 66 -1.19 3.43 1.55
CA HIS A 66 -1.05 4.89 1.50
C HIS A 66 0.15 5.36 2.29
N GLY A 67 0.64 6.54 1.95
CA GLY A 67 1.71 7.20 2.68
C GLY A 67 1.33 7.39 4.14
N GLN A 68 2.13 6.83 5.02
CA GLN A 68 1.92 6.84 6.46
C GLN A 68 3.23 7.21 7.13
N CYS A 69 3.20 8.09 8.13
CA CYS A 69 4.44 8.44 8.80
C CYS A 69 4.99 7.24 9.56
N SER A 70 6.32 7.18 9.66
CA SER A 70 7.00 6.05 10.31
C SER A 70 6.53 5.84 11.74
N HIS A 71 6.20 6.93 12.45
CA HIS A 71 5.68 6.84 13.81
C HIS A 71 4.35 6.05 13.86
N CYS A 72 3.37 6.42 13.02
CA CYS A 72 2.09 5.71 12.96
C CYS A 72 2.28 4.26 12.52
N ASN A 73 3.10 4.04 11.50
CA ASN A 73 3.27 2.71 10.92
C ASN A 73 4.02 1.76 11.85
N ARG A 74 5.09 2.23 12.48
CA ARG A 74 6.00 1.36 13.23
C ARG A 74 5.72 1.35 14.74
N PHE A 75 5.44 2.51 15.33
CA PHE A 75 5.27 2.62 16.78
C PHE A 75 3.82 2.54 17.24
N LEU A 76 2.87 2.91 16.37
CA LEU A 76 1.44 2.81 16.66
C LEU A 76 0.77 1.65 15.93
N HIS A 77 1.56 0.67 15.51
CA HIS A 77 1.06 -0.56 14.85
C HIS A 77 0.10 -0.27 13.69
N GLY A 78 0.44 0.76 12.88
CA GLY A 78 -0.37 1.18 11.75
C GLY A 78 -1.42 2.21 12.09
N ASN A 79 -1.63 2.52 13.38
CA ASN A 79 -2.64 3.50 13.83
C ASN A 79 -3.95 3.33 13.03
N LEU A 80 -4.51 2.11 13.09
CA LEU A 80 -5.53 1.66 12.15
C LEU A 80 -6.90 2.32 12.35
N ILE A 81 -7.24 2.73 13.58
CA ILE A 81 -8.50 3.42 13.84
C ILE A 81 -8.52 4.74 13.05
N GLU A 82 -7.45 5.53 13.20
CA GLU A 82 -7.34 6.80 12.48
C GLU A 82 -7.20 6.58 10.98
N TYR A 83 -6.46 5.55 10.56
CA TYR A 83 -6.33 5.18 9.16
C TYR A 83 -7.72 4.92 8.56
N GLY A 84 -8.52 4.08 9.23
CA GLY A 84 -9.87 3.73 8.77
C GLY A 84 -10.83 4.91 8.76
N ASN A 85 -10.67 5.88 9.67
CA ASN A 85 -11.47 7.09 9.66
C ASN A 85 -11.16 8.00 8.48
N ASN A 86 -9.90 8.05 8.05
CA ASN A 86 -9.44 8.96 6.99
C ASN A 86 -9.47 8.34 5.59
N LEU A 87 -9.46 7.02 5.51
CA LEU A 87 -9.39 6.34 4.20
C LEU A 87 -10.59 6.63 3.30
N PRO A 88 -11.85 6.60 3.80
CA PRO A 88 -13.00 6.95 2.95
C PRO A 88 -12.93 8.38 2.39
N GLU A 89 -12.36 9.33 3.13
CA GLU A 89 -12.16 10.69 2.64
C GLU A 89 -11.10 10.72 1.53
N ARG A 90 -10.04 9.90 1.67
CA ARG A 90 -8.93 9.88 0.72
C ARG A 90 -9.33 9.25 -0.61
N ILE A 91 -9.98 8.10 -0.59
CA ILE A 91 -10.29 7.34 -1.81
C ILE A 91 -11.76 7.40 -2.23
N GLY A 92 -12.62 7.97 -1.37
CA GLY A 92 -14.06 8.02 -1.58
C GLY A 92 -14.76 6.80 -1.00
N LEU A 93 -16.03 6.98 -0.61
CA LEU A 93 -16.80 5.93 0.07
C LEU A 93 -16.98 4.69 -0.83
N LYS A 94 -17.22 4.89 -2.12
CA LYS A 94 -17.45 3.78 -3.04
C LYS A 94 -16.23 2.85 -3.12
N ARG A 95 -15.03 3.42 -3.27
CA ARG A 95 -13.80 2.64 -3.33
C ARG A 95 -13.48 2.01 -1.98
N PHE A 96 -13.78 2.71 -0.89
CA PHE A 96 -13.58 2.16 0.46
C PHE A 96 -14.46 0.93 0.69
N GLU A 97 -15.75 1.00 0.32
CA GLU A 97 -16.64 -0.14 0.45
C GLU A 97 -16.22 -1.32 -0.45
N ALA A 98 -15.75 -1.02 -1.67
CA ALA A 98 -15.24 -2.06 -2.56
C ALA A 98 -13.98 -2.73 -1.96
N LEU A 99 -13.11 -1.95 -1.32
CA LEU A 99 -11.94 -2.50 -0.62
C LEU A 99 -12.35 -3.45 0.51
N LYS A 100 -13.35 -3.06 1.29
CA LYS A 100 -13.89 -3.90 2.37
C LYS A 100 -14.41 -5.23 1.84
N GLN A 101 -15.10 -5.21 0.70
CA GLN A 101 -15.59 -6.43 0.06
C GLN A 101 -14.44 -7.33 -0.40
N ARG A 102 -13.39 -6.75 -1.00
CA ARG A 102 -12.21 -7.52 -1.39
C ARG A 102 -11.51 -8.11 -0.16
N ALA A 103 -11.42 -7.35 0.92
CA ALA A 103 -10.83 -7.84 2.16
C ALA A 103 -11.58 -9.05 2.71
N ALA A 104 -12.91 -8.99 2.74
CA ALA A 104 -13.73 -10.11 3.19
C ALA A 104 -13.51 -11.35 2.33
N TYR A 105 -13.42 -11.17 1.01
CA TYR A 105 -13.14 -12.26 0.08
C TYR A 105 -11.78 -12.91 0.37
N TYR A 106 -10.73 -12.11 0.48
CA TYR A 106 -9.39 -12.65 0.68
C TYR A 106 -9.19 -13.23 2.09
N LYS A 107 -9.90 -12.73 3.08
CA LYS A 107 -9.87 -13.33 4.42
C LYS A 107 -10.40 -14.74 4.41
N MET A 108 -11.47 -14.98 3.62
CA MET A 108 -12.10 -16.28 3.51
C MET A 108 -11.32 -17.24 2.60
N HIS A 109 -10.85 -16.75 1.46
CA HIS A 109 -10.28 -17.60 0.40
C HIS A 109 -8.76 -17.55 0.31
N GLY A 110 -8.13 -16.50 0.86
CA GLY A 110 -6.71 -16.24 0.64
C GLY A 110 -6.41 -15.87 -0.80
N HIS A 111 -5.15 -15.75 -1.11
CA HIS A 111 -4.68 -15.55 -2.48
C HIS A 111 -3.29 -16.16 -2.63
N LYS A 112 -3.12 -17.00 -3.64
CA LYS A 112 -1.84 -17.62 -3.92
C LYS A 112 -1.24 -16.98 -5.15
N PHE A 113 -0.22 -16.17 -4.95
CA PHE A 113 0.47 -15.50 -6.05
C PHE A 113 1.28 -16.50 -6.87
N SER A 114 1.10 -16.47 -8.20
CA SER A 114 1.96 -17.19 -9.11
C SER A 114 3.21 -16.38 -9.40
N ARG A 115 4.27 -17.02 -9.87
CA ARG A 115 5.49 -16.37 -10.29
C ARG A 115 5.21 -15.32 -11.37
N SER A 116 4.43 -15.68 -12.37
CA SER A 116 4.12 -14.78 -13.48
C SER A 116 3.32 -13.55 -13.01
N GLU A 117 2.37 -13.72 -12.11
CA GLU A 117 1.61 -12.62 -11.52
C GLU A 117 2.52 -11.63 -10.80
N VAL A 118 3.44 -12.14 -9.97
CA VAL A 118 4.36 -11.29 -9.21
C VAL A 118 5.31 -10.53 -10.12
N MET A 119 5.81 -11.18 -11.16
CA MET A 119 6.68 -10.54 -12.15
C MET A 119 5.96 -9.43 -12.92
N GLU A 120 4.70 -9.66 -13.28
CA GLU A 120 3.86 -8.65 -13.94
C GLU A 120 3.62 -7.45 -13.04
N ILE A 121 3.40 -7.67 -11.74
CA ILE A 121 3.24 -6.59 -10.75
C ILE A 121 4.51 -5.73 -10.70
N THR A 122 5.67 -6.37 -10.63
CA THR A 122 6.95 -5.64 -10.62
C THR A 122 7.09 -4.76 -11.85
N GLN A 123 6.83 -5.28 -13.04
CA GLN A 123 6.94 -4.52 -14.28
C GLN A 123 5.90 -3.40 -14.35
N LYS A 124 4.68 -3.68 -13.95
CA LYS A 124 3.60 -2.68 -13.93
C LYS A 124 3.97 -1.48 -13.09
N TYR A 125 4.47 -1.69 -11.88
CA TYR A 125 4.77 -0.59 -10.99
C TYR A 125 6.07 0.13 -11.31
N LYS A 126 7.05 -0.56 -11.88
CA LYS A 126 8.22 0.13 -12.48
C LYS A 126 7.78 1.13 -13.55
N GLN A 127 6.84 0.72 -14.40
CA GLN A 127 6.32 1.59 -15.46
C GLN A 127 5.51 2.75 -14.87
N LYS A 128 4.67 2.49 -13.87
CA LYS A 128 3.88 3.54 -13.22
C LYS A 128 4.75 4.59 -12.54
N ILE A 129 5.86 4.18 -11.94
CA ILE A 129 6.84 5.12 -11.36
C ILE A 129 7.40 6.04 -12.44
N LYS A 130 7.77 5.49 -13.60
CA LYS A 130 8.27 6.30 -14.72
C LYS A 130 7.24 7.31 -15.20
N GLU A 131 5.97 6.92 -15.23
CA GLU A 131 4.87 7.80 -15.68
C GLU A 131 4.63 8.96 -14.71
N LEU A 132 5.01 8.84 -13.45
CA LEU A 132 4.90 9.92 -12.47
C LEU A 132 6.04 10.96 -12.58
N ALA A 133 7.12 10.60 -13.22
CA ALA A 133 8.31 11.46 -13.32
C ALA A 133 8.11 12.61 -14.32
#